data_2e7d20845053d4f5a1d1693cd572f52e
#
_entry.id   2e7d20845053d4f5a1d1693cd572f52e
#
_cell.length_a   1.000
_cell.length_b   1.000
_cell.length_c   1.000
_cell.angle_alpha   90.00
_cell.angle_beta   90.00
_cell.angle_gamma   90.00
#
_symmetry.space_group_name_H-M   'P 1'
#
loop_
_entity.id
_entity.type
_entity.pdbx_description
1 polymer ?
#
loop_
_entity_poly.entity_id
_entity_poly.type
_entity_poly.pdbx_seq_one_letter_code
_entity_poly.pdbx_strand_id
1 'polypeptide(L)'
;MRFSRIPILYFALLVMALMLTVPYGTAAAADLQVSIHGPGQKKVNIFLAPALSLTEDNATPTPRLADELYAAVKRNLDFLPFVHRIPSGDILGGERVGGVKAGDLDFKRFAMGKVDYLFTFGFRRRARDRLQIELRVFRTRSAELFVGRGFVVGSSRQSLVAAKRFCATFMEELTGASGFFHSRLAFVRIQDQGKDIGTATPQGDSLKTVVQGQRHLMSPAWSWDGQRIAYVRLARDGHELKVWNKEDDSVRRVRLPGNTIISPAYHPDGRLAVSIDPEGNPDIYFLEEDGLGQPVVQNWAIDITPGFDSSGRWMSFVSSRLGNPHVFLKDLENNSVERISYEGDYNTSAAVSPSGQYIAYSRLTEEGHRIFIHDRLRETTRQLTHGPGNDEDPAWGPDGYFLAFASNRSGEYRIYIGSRHGDGVKEVETGSGEAKA
;
A
#
# COMPACT_ATOMS: atom_id res chain seq x y z
N MET A 1 17.70 -49.99 -59.35
CA MET A 1 16.84 -49.30 -58.34
C MET A 1 16.37 -47.98 -58.90
N ARG A 2 15.11 -47.83 -59.25
CA ARG A 2 14.54 -46.61 -59.88
C ARG A 2 14.03 -45.68 -58.76
N PHE A 3 14.61 -44.50 -58.60
CA PHE A 3 14.06 -43.44 -57.77
C PHE A 3 13.01 -42.67 -58.60
N SER A 4 11.76 -42.68 -58.19
CA SER A 4 10.69 -41.92 -58.80
C SER A 4 10.76 -40.48 -58.29
N ARG A 5 10.85 -39.56 -59.22
CA ARG A 5 10.80 -38.09 -59.00
C ARG A 5 9.37 -37.69 -58.67
N ILE A 6 9.08 -37.26 -57.45
CA ILE A 6 7.86 -36.56 -57.09
C ILE A 6 8.00 -35.13 -57.65
N PRO A 7 7.07 -34.59 -58.42
CA PRO A 7 7.24 -33.31 -59.01
C PRO A 7 7.11 -32.20 -57.95
N ILE A 8 8.10 -31.29 -57.95
CA ILE A 8 8.24 -30.10 -57.07
C ILE A 8 6.97 -29.21 -57.02
N LEU A 9 6.10 -29.34 -58.06
CA LEU A 9 4.86 -28.58 -58.20
C LEU A 9 3.81 -28.91 -57.10
N TYR A 10 3.77 -30.16 -56.59
CA TYR A 10 2.82 -30.56 -55.53
C TYR A 10 3.27 -30.09 -54.13
N PHE A 11 4.57 -29.91 -53.93
CA PHE A 11 5.08 -29.40 -52.68
C PHE A 11 4.81 -27.90 -52.51
N ALA A 12 4.91 -27.13 -53.59
CA ALA A 12 4.61 -25.70 -53.61
C ALA A 12 3.11 -25.41 -53.39
N LEU A 13 2.22 -26.26 -53.92
CA LEU A 13 0.78 -26.14 -53.71
C LEU A 13 0.34 -26.54 -52.30
N LEU A 14 1.02 -27.51 -51.67
CA LEU A 14 0.76 -27.91 -50.27
C LEU A 14 1.21 -26.84 -49.27
N VAL A 15 2.33 -26.20 -49.49
CA VAL A 15 2.85 -25.10 -48.63
C VAL A 15 1.98 -23.85 -48.79
N MET A 16 1.46 -23.58 -49.99
CA MET A 16 0.57 -22.45 -50.21
C MET A 16 -0.85 -22.67 -49.63
N ALA A 17 -1.33 -23.92 -49.60
CA ALA A 17 -2.59 -24.28 -48.92
C ALA A 17 -2.45 -24.24 -47.39
N LEU A 18 -1.28 -24.53 -46.82
CA LEU A 18 -1.01 -24.43 -45.38
C LEU A 18 -0.90 -22.98 -44.88
N MET A 19 -0.55 -22.04 -45.75
CA MET A 19 -0.50 -20.61 -45.41
C MET A 19 -1.88 -19.93 -45.41
N LEU A 20 -2.90 -20.55 -45.97
CA LEU A 20 -4.27 -20.01 -46.04
C LEU A 20 -5.16 -20.44 -44.86
N THR A 21 -4.68 -21.28 -43.96
CA THR A 21 -5.43 -21.75 -42.76
C THR A 21 -4.86 -21.25 -41.42
N VAL A 22 -3.99 -20.24 -41.43
CA VAL A 22 -3.68 -19.52 -40.21
C VAL A 22 -4.94 -18.75 -39.83
N PRO A 23 -5.65 -19.11 -38.71
CA PRO A 23 -6.73 -18.26 -38.24
C PRO A 23 -6.09 -16.90 -37.93
N TYR A 24 -6.58 -15.85 -38.56
CA TYR A 24 -6.36 -14.50 -38.10
C TYR A 24 -6.95 -14.45 -36.70
N GLY A 25 -6.14 -14.81 -35.70
CA GLY A 25 -6.41 -14.44 -34.33
C GLY A 25 -6.56 -12.92 -34.36
N THR A 26 -7.76 -12.45 -34.09
CA THR A 26 -7.95 -11.08 -33.69
C THR A 26 -6.97 -10.87 -32.54
N ALA A 27 -5.86 -10.17 -32.79
CA ALA A 27 -5.06 -9.63 -31.73
C ALA A 27 -6.05 -8.80 -30.92
N ALA A 28 -6.50 -9.33 -29.81
CA ALA A 28 -7.10 -8.53 -28.76
C ALA A 28 -6.07 -7.43 -28.58
N ALA A 29 -6.43 -6.19 -28.91
CA ALA A 29 -5.65 -5.05 -28.59
C ALA A 29 -5.36 -5.20 -27.09
N ALA A 30 -4.13 -5.56 -26.76
CA ALA A 30 -3.68 -5.50 -25.38
C ALA A 30 -3.98 -4.07 -25.02
N ASP A 31 -4.96 -3.88 -24.14
CA ASP A 31 -5.27 -2.58 -23.56
C ASP A 31 -3.93 -2.17 -22.97
N LEU A 32 -3.26 -1.24 -23.63
CA LEU A 32 -2.06 -0.61 -23.14
C LEU A 32 -2.53 0.08 -21.86
N GLN A 33 -2.45 -0.63 -20.74
CA GLN A 33 -2.47 -0.02 -19.42
C GLN A 33 -1.22 0.87 -19.38
N VAL A 34 -1.39 2.07 -19.91
CA VAL A 34 -0.42 3.13 -19.72
C VAL A 34 -0.36 3.32 -18.22
N SER A 35 0.71 2.81 -17.60
CA SER A 35 1.02 3.10 -16.21
C SER A 35 1.14 4.61 -16.08
N ILE A 36 0.08 5.25 -15.60
CA ILE A 36 -0.05 6.73 -15.55
C ILE A 36 0.80 7.29 -14.38
N HIS A 37 1.62 6.48 -13.71
CA HIS A 37 2.20 6.83 -12.43
C HIS A 37 3.72 6.69 -12.43
N GLY A 38 4.41 7.84 -12.54
CA GLY A 38 5.85 8.02 -12.35
C GLY A 38 6.17 9.45 -11.87
N PRO A 39 7.37 9.73 -11.39
CA PRO A 39 7.79 11.07 -11.00
C PRO A 39 7.53 12.06 -12.12
N GLY A 40 6.75 13.13 -11.85
CA GLY A 40 6.39 14.15 -12.84
C GLY A 40 5.19 13.80 -13.72
N GLN A 41 4.44 12.75 -13.47
CA GLN A 41 3.25 12.41 -14.23
C GLN A 41 2.03 13.22 -13.80
N LYS A 42 1.13 13.46 -14.77
CA LYS A 42 -0.10 14.22 -14.58
C LYS A 42 -1.02 13.54 -13.58
N LYS A 43 -1.47 14.28 -12.57
CA LYS A 43 -2.48 13.81 -11.61
C LYS A 43 -3.76 13.37 -12.34
N VAL A 44 -4.43 12.36 -11.81
CA VAL A 44 -5.74 11.92 -12.25
C VAL A 44 -6.79 12.91 -11.78
N ASN A 45 -7.42 13.60 -12.71
CA ASN A 45 -8.44 14.57 -12.41
C ASN A 45 -9.80 13.89 -12.24
N ILE A 46 -10.42 14.06 -11.08
CA ILE A 46 -11.73 13.49 -10.79
C ILE A 46 -12.74 14.60 -10.50
N PHE A 47 -14.00 14.32 -10.79
CA PHE A 47 -15.11 15.10 -10.33
C PHE A 47 -16.13 14.20 -9.61
N LEU A 48 -16.52 14.60 -8.40
CA LEU A 48 -17.52 13.89 -7.61
C LEU A 48 -18.80 14.68 -7.62
N ALA A 49 -19.78 14.23 -8.40
CA ALA A 49 -21.11 14.88 -8.47
C ALA A 49 -21.87 14.72 -7.13
N PRO A 50 -22.69 15.70 -6.73
CA PRO A 50 -23.51 15.59 -5.55
C PRO A 50 -24.43 14.38 -5.58
N ALA A 51 -24.83 13.92 -4.39
CA ALA A 51 -25.76 12.81 -4.25
C ALA A 51 -27.16 13.17 -4.79
N LEU A 52 -27.76 12.29 -5.59
CA LEU A 52 -29.07 12.47 -6.21
C LEU A 52 -30.08 11.44 -5.70
N SER A 53 -31.31 11.89 -5.46
CA SER A 53 -32.45 10.98 -5.28
C SER A 53 -32.74 10.24 -6.59
N LEU A 54 -32.89 8.92 -6.52
CA LEU A 54 -33.31 8.09 -7.65
C LEU A 54 -34.83 7.85 -7.68
N THR A 55 -35.58 8.53 -6.82
CA THR A 55 -37.06 8.58 -6.86
C THR A 55 -37.47 9.86 -7.57
N GLU A 56 -38.70 9.89 -8.12
CA GLU A 56 -39.22 11.01 -8.90
C GLU A 56 -39.32 12.32 -8.10
N ASP A 57 -39.28 12.26 -6.77
CA ASP A 57 -39.29 13.42 -5.89
C ASP A 57 -37.84 13.89 -5.60
N ASN A 58 -37.32 14.72 -6.50
CA ASN A 58 -35.98 15.34 -6.40
C ASN A 58 -35.87 16.37 -5.26
N ALA A 59 -36.96 16.70 -4.55
CA ALA A 59 -36.95 17.63 -3.44
C ALA A 59 -36.64 16.97 -2.08
N THR A 60 -36.47 15.64 -2.04
CA THR A 60 -36.17 14.94 -0.80
C THR A 60 -34.75 15.26 -0.31
N PRO A 61 -34.55 15.77 0.92
CA PRO A 61 -33.22 15.99 1.47
C PRO A 61 -32.39 14.71 1.48
N THR A 62 -31.10 14.84 1.23
CA THR A 62 -30.17 13.71 1.24
C THR A 62 -30.19 13.06 2.62
N PRO A 63 -30.47 11.75 2.73
CA PRO A 63 -30.46 11.07 4.02
C PRO A 63 -29.06 11.03 4.63
N ARG A 64 -28.97 11.17 5.96
CA ARG A 64 -27.71 11.19 6.71
C ARG A 64 -26.74 10.06 6.31
N LEU A 65 -27.23 8.83 6.12
CA LEU A 65 -26.37 7.69 5.73
C LEU A 65 -25.80 7.84 4.32
N ALA A 66 -26.50 8.52 3.40
CA ALA A 66 -25.98 8.84 2.06
C ALA A 66 -24.92 9.94 2.13
N ASP A 67 -25.14 10.99 2.94
CA ASP A 67 -24.15 12.05 3.16
C ASP A 67 -22.87 11.50 3.82
N GLU A 68 -22.99 10.65 4.82
CA GLU A 68 -21.86 9.99 5.47
C GLU A 68 -21.05 9.15 4.48
N LEU A 69 -21.71 8.38 3.60
CA LEU A 69 -21.04 7.58 2.58
C LEU A 69 -20.37 8.49 1.53
N TYR A 70 -21.06 9.53 1.05
CA TYR A 70 -20.50 10.51 0.12
C TYR A 70 -19.25 11.20 0.69
N ALA A 71 -19.34 11.68 1.94
CA ALA A 71 -18.22 12.31 2.62
C ALA A 71 -17.03 11.34 2.81
N ALA A 72 -17.31 10.07 3.11
CA ALA A 72 -16.27 9.04 3.23
C ALA A 72 -15.60 8.73 1.89
N VAL A 73 -16.36 8.60 0.79
CA VAL A 73 -15.80 8.46 -0.56
C VAL A 73 -14.91 9.65 -0.91
N LYS A 74 -15.41 10.86 -0.66
CA LYS A 74 -14.67 12.10 -0.91
C LYS A 74 -13.35 12.13 -0.14
N ARG A 75 -13.34 11.87 1.18
CA ARG A 75 -12.12 11.84 2.01
C ARG A 75 -11.14 10.79 1.50
N ASN A 76 -11.61 9.59 1.17
CA ASN A 76 -10.77 8.51 0.66
C ASN A 76 -10.09 8.90 -0.66
N LEU A 77 -10.80 9.54 -1.58
CA LEU A 77 -10.25 9.97 -2.86
C LEU A 77 -9.30 11.16 -2.71
N ASP A 78 -9.66 12.16 -1.88
CA ASP A 78 -8.82 13.35 -1.60
C ASP A 78 -7.50 12.96 -0.89
N PHE A 79 -7.46 11.80 -0.21
CA PHE A 79 -6.26 11.30 0.44
C PHE A 79 -5.25 10.69 -0.55
N LEU A 80 -5.68 10.23 -1.73
CA LEU A 80 -4.78 9.64 -2.72
C LEU A 80 -3.82 10.70 -3.29
N PRO A 81 -2.48 10.52 -3.21
CA PRO A 81 -1.53 11.57 -3.58
C PRO A 81 -1.55 11.94 -5.06
N PHE A 82 -1.94 11.01 -5.94
CA PHE A 82 -2.02 11.21 -7.38
C PHE A 82 -3.40 11.68 -7.88
N VAL A 83 -4.40 11.81 -7.00
CA VAL A 83 -5.74 12.27 -7.36
C VAL A 83 -5.85 13.78 -7.15
N HIS A 84 -6.45 14.46 -8.11
CA HIS A 84 -6.82 15.86 -8.05
C HIS A 84 -8.33 16.01 -8.29
N ARG A 85 -9.06 16.50 -7.30
CA ARG A 85 -10.49 16.74 -7.43
C ARG A 85 -10.73 18.14 -8.02
N ILE A 86 -11.39 18.17 -9.18
CA ILE A 86 -11.77 19.42 -9.86
C ILE A 86 -12.91 20.09 -9.10
N PRO A 87 -12.80 21.40 -8.76
CA PRO A 87 -13.87 22.16 -8.12
C PRO A 87 -15.09 22.31 -9.02
N SER A 88 -16.29 22.46 -8.42
CA SER A 88 -17.53 22.67 -9.18
C SER A 88 -17.54 23.96 -9.99
N GLY A 89 -16.81 25.00 -9.54
CA GLY A 89 -16.66 26.26 -10.26
C GLY A 89 -15.92 26.15 -11.60
N ASP A 90 -15.10 25.10 -11.77
CA ASP A 90 -14.34 24.86 -12.99
C ASP A 90 -15.13 24.04 -14.04
N ILE A 91 -16.36 23.64 -13.71
CA ILE A 91 -17.25 22.88 -14.59
C ILE A 91 -18.32 23.79 -15.20
N LEU A 92 -18.40 23.83 -16.51
CA LEU A 92 -19.41 24.58 -17.23
C LEU A 92 -20.82 24.09 -16.81
N GLY A 93 -21.68 24.98 -16.32
CA GLY A 93 -23.00 24.65 -15.78
C GLY A 93 -22.99 24.06 -14.36
N GLY A 94 -21.83 24.08 -13.66
CA GLY A 94 -21.72 23.75 -12.25
C GLY A 94 -21.75 22.24 -11.95
N GLU A 95 -22.08 21.87 -10.72
CA GLU A 95 -21.95 20.49 -10.20
C GLU A 95 -23.15 19.57 -10.50
N ARG A 96 -24.29 20.11 -10.93
CA ARG A 96 -25.53 19.35 -11.13
C ARG A 96 -25.38 18.36 -12.28
N VAL A 97 -25.86 17.14 -12.08
CA VAL A 97 -25.99 16.10 -13.09
C VAL A 97 -27.45 15.68 -13.22
N GLY A 98 -27.86 15.25 -14.42
CA GLY A 98 -29.25 14.84 -14.68
C GLY A 98 -29.64 13.49 -14.07
N GLY A 99 -28.65 12.66 -13.74
CA GLY A 99 -28.85 11.34 -13.18
C GLY A 99 -27.52 10.62 -12.94
N VAL A 100 -27.58 9.29 -12.75
CA VAL A 100 -26.40 8.46 -12.45
C VAL A 100 -26.00 7.54 -13.60
N LYS A 101 -26.77 7.49 -14.69
CA LYS A 101 -26.51 6.65 -15.86
C LYS A 101 -25.86 7.46 -16.97
N ALA A 102 -25.16 6.80 -17.88
CA ALA A 102 -24.47 7.49 -18.98
C ALA A 102 -25.39 8.38 -19.83
N GLY A 103 -26.63 7.95 -20.11
CA GLY A 103 -27.60 8.73 -20.87
C GLY A 103 -28.10 10.02 -20.19
N ASP A 104 -27.89 10.13 -18.87
CA ASP A 104 -28.33 11.28 -18.05
C ASP A 104 -27.23 12.34 -17.92
N LEU A 105 -26.04 12.13 -18.53
CA LEU A 105 -24.82 12.89 -18.28
C LEU A 105 -24.32 13.62 -19.51
N ASP A 106 -24.04 14.89 -19.39
CA ASP A 106 -23.32 15.68 -20.40
C ASP A 106 -21.81 15.56 -20.17
N PHE A 107 -21.19 14.54 -20.75
CA PHE A 107 -19.76 14.30 -20.61
C PHE A 107 -18.88 15.38 -21.21
N LYS A 108 -19.37 16.12 -22.23
CA LYS A 108 -18.57 17.16 -22.92
C LYS A 108 -18.13 18.25 -21.95
N ARG A 109 -19.03 18.73 -21.09
CA ARG A 109 -18.71 19.78 -20.12
C ARG A 109 -17.65 19.36 -19.09
N PHE A 110 -17.66 18.08 -18.66
CA PHE A 110 -16.66 17.56 -17.76
C PHE A 110 -15.31 17.35 -18.45
N ALA A 111 -15.31 16.89 -19.70
CA ALA A 111 -14.11 16.78 -20.50
C ALA A 111 -13.46 18.15 -20.75
N MET A 112 -14.26 19.21 -21.00
CA MET A 112 -13.79 20.61 -21.09
C MET A 112 -13.17 21.09 -19.79
N GLY A 113 -13.72 20.70 -18.63
CA GLY A 113 -13.17 20.94 -17.30
C GLY A 113 -11.97 20.05 -16.95
N LYS A 114 -11.40 19.31 -17.94
CA LYS A 114 -10.25 18.41 -17.77
C LYS A 114 -10.47 17.29 -16.75
N VAL A 115 -11.71 16.88 -16.52
CA VAL A 115 -12.05 15.72 -15.68
C VAL A 115 -11.73 14.46 -16.44
N ASP A 116 -10.93 13.58 -15.86
CA ASP A 116 -10.63 12.25 -16.42
C ASP A 116 -11.72 11.24 -16.02
N TYR A 117 -12.15 11.28 -14.75
CA TYR A 117 -13.19 10.39 -14.22
C TYR A 117 -14.31 11.18 -13.51
N LEU A 118 -15.53 10.93 -13.95
CA LEU A 118 -16.75 11.48 -13.33
C LEU A 118 -17.38 10.44 -12.40
N PHE A 119 -17.50 10.80 -11.12
CA PHE A 119 -18.19 10.00 -10.11
C PHE A 119 -19.63 10.50 -9.97
N THR A 120 -20.59 9.58 -10.07
CA THR A 120 -22.00 9.85 -9.80
C THR A 120 -22.49 9.04 -8.62
N PHE A 121 -23.40 9.62 -7.86
CA PHE A 121 -23.90 9.09 -6.61
C PHE A 121 -25.43 9.17 -6.60
N GLY A 122 -26.11 8.02 -6.56
CA GLY A 122 -27.55 7.92 -6.47
C GLY A 122 -28.00 7.21 -5.21
N PHE A 123 -29.12 7.65 -4.61
CA PHE A 123 -29.72 6.98 -3.47
C PHE A 123 -31.23 6.81 -3.63
N ARG A 124 -31.76 5.75 -3.01
CA ARG A 124 -33.19 5.46 -2.92
C ARG A 124 -33.51 4.93 -1.54
N ARG A 125 -34.56 5.45 -0.91
CA ARG A 125 -35.07 4.90 0.36
C ARG A 125 -35.71 3.54 0.14
N ARG A 126 -35.44 2.62 1.05
CA ARG A 126 -36.08 1.31 1.14
C ARG A 126 -36.81 1.16 2.48
N ALA A 127 -37.64 0.12 2.60
CA ALA A 127 -38.31 -0.18 3.87
C ALA A 127 -37.30 -0.38 5.02
N ARG A 128 -37.72 -0.10 6.28
CA ARG A 128 -36.93 -0.27 7.49
C ARG A 128 -35.66 0.60 7.58
N ASP A 129 -35.75 1.89 7.20
CA ASP A 129 -34.65 2.88 7.25
C ASP A 129 -33.37 2.47 6.51
N ARG A 130 -33.46 1.57 5.54
CA ARG A 130 -32.36 1.20 4.66
C ARG A 130 -32.31 2.10 3.44
N LEU A 131 -31.10 2.38 2.99
CA LEU A 131 -30.85 3.06 1.72
C LEU A 131 -30.21 2.10 0.72
N GLN A 132 -30.75 2.12 -0.49
CA GLN A 132 -30.06 1.60 -1.65
C GLN A 132 -29.24 2.73 -2.24
N ILE A 133 -27.94 2.51 -2.47
CA ILE A 133 -27.01 3.49 -3.02
C ILE A 133 -26.39 2.90 -4.28
N GLU A 134 -26.32 3.72 -5.32
CA GLU A 134 -25.65 3.40 -6.58
C GLU A 134 -24.49 4.38 -6.78
N LEU A 135 -23.29 3.83 -6.93
CA LEU A 135 -22.07 4.57 -7.22
C LEU A 135 -21.54 4.15 -8.58
N ARG A 136 -21.23 5.11 -9.44
CA ARG A 136 -20.67 4.88 -10.77
C ARG A 136 -19.54 5.83 -11.04
N VAL A 137 -18.54 5.34 -11.75
CA VAL A 137 -17.43 6.13 -12.28
C VAL A 137 -17.42 5.98 -13.79
N PHE A 138 -17.32 7.08 -14.49
CA PHE A 138 -17.24 7.10 -15.95
C PHE A 138 -15.92 7.72 -16.41
N ARG A 139 -15.32 7.18 -17.46
CA ARG A 139 -14.28 7.89 -18.21
C ARG A 139 -14.93 9.01 -19.01
N THR A 140 -14.57 10.27 -18.76
CA THR A 140 -15.30 11.40 -19.37
C THR A 140 -15.10 11.48 -20.88
N ARG A 141 -13.93 11.08 -21.41
CA ARG A 141 -13.60 11.17 -22.83
C ARG A 141 -14.34 10.15 -23.69
N SER A 142 -14.46 8.90 -23.18
CA SER A 142 -15.14 7.83 -23.91
C SER A 142 -16.60 7.65 -23.52
N ALA A 143 -17.07 8.35 -22.47
CA ALA A 143 -18.40 8.19 -21.84
C ALA A 143 -18.70 6.76 -21.36
N GLU A 144 -17.66 5.95 -21.15
CA GLU A 144 -17.76 4.54 -20.76
C GLU A 144 -17.84 4.41 -19.23
N LEU A 145 -18.63 3.45 -18.77
CA LEU A 145 -18.65 3.04 -17.38
C LEU A 145 -17.33 2.38 -17.02
N PHE A 146 -16.60 2.98 -16.07
CA PHE A 146 -15.34 2.45 -15.56
C PHE A 146 -15.56 1.54 -14.34
N VAL A 147 -16.35 2.00 -13.35
CA VAL A 147 -16.73 1.24 -12.15
C VAL A 147 -18.20 1.48 -11.86
N GLY A 148 -18.93 0.44 -11.49
CA GLY A 148 -20.32 0.54 -11.00
C GLY A 148 -20.55 -0.41 -9.83
N ARG A 149 -21.09 0.10 -8.72
CA ARG A 149 -21.42 -0.70 -7.53
C ARG A 149 -22.72 -0.22 -6.89
N GLY A 150 -23.49 -1.19 -6.40
CA GLY A 150 -24.70 -0.96 -5.60
C GLY A 150 -24.51 -1.45 -4.18
N PHE A 151 -25.00 -0.69 -3.20
CA PHE A 151 -24.94 -1.02 -1.79
C PHE A 151 -26.31 -0.86 -1.14
N VAL A 152 -26.56 -1.64 -0.08
CA VAL A 152 -27.70 -1.41 0.82
C VAL A 152 -27.11 -1.16 2.19
N VAL A 153 -27.37 0.03 2.74
CA VAL A 153 -26.85 0.47 4.03
C VAL A 153 -28.01 0.81 4.98
N GLY A 154 -27.84 0.47 6.25
CA GLY A 154 -28.80 0.78 7.33
C GLY A 154 -28.12 1.31 8.59
N SER A 155 -26.80 1.59 8.52
CA SER A 155 -26.05 2.18 9.63
C SER A 155 -24.82 2.93 9.11
N SER A 156 -24.30 3.89 9.92
CA SER A 156 -23.07 4.64 9.63
C SER A 156 -21.88 3.72 9.38
N ARG A 157 -21.74 2.64 10.15
CA ARG A 157 -20.69 1.63 9.94
C ARG A 157 -20.78 1.00 8.55
N GLN A 158 -21.98 0.65 8.09
CA GLN A 158 -22.18 0.09 6.75
C GLN A 158 -21.89 1.11 5.65
N SER A 159 -22.23 2.38 5.85
CA SER A 159 -21.87 3.47 4.93
C SER A 159 -20.36 3.61 4.78
N LEU A 160 -19.59 3.62 5.88
CA LEU A 160 -18.13 3.71 5.84
C LEU A 160 -17.49 2.48 5.17
N VAL A 161 -18.00 1.27 5.43
CA VAL A 161 -17.52 0.04 4.77
C VAL A 161 -17.81 0.08 3.28
N ALA A 162 -19.01 0.52 2.87
CA ALA A 162 -19.38 0.65 1.46
C ALA A 162 -18.48 1.65 0.72
N ALA A 163 -18.18 2.81 1.34
CA ALA A 163 -17.27 3.80 0.79
C ALA A 163 -15.86 3.23 0.55
N LYS A 164 -15.30 2.51 1.55
CA LYS A 164 -13.98 1.88 1.42
C LYS A 164 -13.94 0.82 0.30
N ARG A 165 -14.97 -0.05 0.24
CA ARG A 165 -15.08 -1.07 -0.83
C ARG A 165 -15.17 -0.44 -2.21
N PHE A 166 -15.93 0.64 -2.35
CA PHE A 166 -16.04 1.34 -3.63
C PHE A 166 -14.71 1.97 -4.06
N CYS A 167 -14.04 2.68 -3.16
CA CYS A 167 -12.74 3.27 -3.43
C CYS A 167 -11.66 2.20 -3.72
N ALA A 168 -11.70 1.06 -3.03
CA ALA A 168 -10.82 -0.07 -3.31
C ALA A 168 -11.06 -0.64 -4.72
N THR A 169 -12.32 -0.81 -5.13
CA THR A 169 -12.64 -1.23 -6.50
C THR A 169 -12.15 -0.23 -7.55
N PHE A 170 -12.33 1.09 -7.30
CA PHE A 170 -11.81 2.12 -8.19
C PHE A 170 -10.28 2.06 -8.32
N MET A 171 -9.59 1.88 -7.19
CA MET A 171 -8.13 1.72 -7.17
C MET A 171 -7.66 0.47 -7.92
N GLU A 172 -8.35 -0.64 -7.73
CA GLU A 172 -8.03 -1.91 -8.40
C GLU A 172 -8.14 -1.78 -9.92
N GLU A 173 -9.22 -1.21 -10.42
CA GLU A 173 -9.41 -0.95 -11.85
C GLU A 173 -8.42 0.08 -12.42
N LEU A 174 -8.00 1.05 -11.60
CA LEU A 174 -7.08 2.11 -12.02
C LEU A 174 -5.62 1.66 -11.99
N THR A 175 -5.21 0.88 -10.98
CA THR A 175 -3.80 0.61 -10.65
C THR A 175 -3.44 -0.87 -10.50
N GLY A 176 -4.44 -1.75 -10.49
CA GLY A 176 -4.27 -3.17 -10.14
C GLY A 176 -4.09 -3.42 -8.64
N ALA A 177 -4.31 -2.42 -7.77
CA ALA A 177 -4.09 -2.51 -6.33
C ALA A 177 -5.30 -2.05 -5.53
N SER A 178 -5.76 -2.83 -4.55
CA SER A 178 -6.99 -2.58 -3.78
C SER A 178 -6.82 -2.60 -2.26
N GLY A 179 -5.66 -3.05 -1.76
CA GLY A 179 -5.42 -3.33 -0.34
C GLY A 179 -5.37 -2.09 0.56
N PHE A 180 -5.02 -0.93 0.01
CA PHE A 180 -4.79 0.30 0.75
C PHE A 180 -5.93 0.69 1.72
N PHE A 181 -7.17 0.74 1.24
CA PHE A 181 -8.31 1.18 2.06
C PHE A 181 -8.71 0.19 3.16
N HIS A 182 -8.18 -1.02 3.13
CA HIS A 182 -8.43 -2.08 4.11
C HIS A 182 -7.27 -2.30 5.07
N SER A 183 -6.14 -1.62 4.85
CA SER A 183 -4.95 -1.74 5.68
C SER A 183 -5.03 -0.94 6.98
N ARG A 184 -4.11 -1.24 7.91
CA ARG A 184 -3.91 -0.52 9.16
C ARG A 184 -2.41 -0.32 9.38
N LEU A 185 -2.08 0.85 9.88
CA LEU A 185 -0.75 1.20 10.34
C LEU A 185 -0.60 0.84 11.82
N ALA A 186 0.60 0.45 12.24
CA ALA A 186 1.05 0.47 13.62
C ALA A 186 2.26 1.40 13.71
N PHE A 187 2.29 2.22 14.73
CA PHE A 187 3.35 3.22 14.93
C PHE A 187 3.58 3.50 16.41
N VAL A 188 4.76 3.97 16.74
CA VAL A 188 5.08 4.49 18.06
C VAL A 188 4.70 5.97 18.10
N ARG A 189 3.84 6.35 19.03
CA ARG A 189 3.50 7.73 19.32
C ARG A 189 4.30 8.21 20.54
N ILE A 190 5.01 9.32 20.40
CA ILE A 190 5.82 9.93 21.45
C ILE A 190 4.99 11.06 22.07
N GLN A 191 4.79 10.99 23.39
CA GLN A 191 4.04 11.95 24.16
C GLN A 191 4.85 12.41 25.39
N ASP A 192 4.43 13.48 26.05
CA ASP A 192 5.11 14.06 27.21
C ASP A 192 5.34 13.04 28.35
N GLN A 193 4.41 12.11 28.53
CA GLN A 193 4.46 11.11 29.61
C GLN A 193 5.02 9.75 29.21
N GLY A 194 5.51 9.60 27.97
CA GLY A 194 6.05 8.33 27.48
C GLY A 194 5.69 8.03 26.05
N LYS A 195 5.82 6.76 25.69
CA LYS A 195 5.51 6.26 24.34
C LYS A 195 4.33 5.30 24.38
N ASP A 196 3.52 5.39 23.34
CA ASP A 196 2.40 4.48 23.09
C ASP A 196 2.62 3.75 21.77
N ILE A 197 1.98 2.57 21.60
CA ILE A 197 1.77 2.01 20.28
C ILE A 197 0.35 2.35 19.85
N GLY A 198 0.26 3.10 18.77
CA GLY A 198 -0.98 3.48 18.10
C GLY A 198 -1.25 2.63 16.87
N THR A 199 -2.52 2.49 16.52
CA THR A 199 -2.94 1.95 15.22
C THR A 199 -3.98 2.87 14.59
N ALA A 200 -3.88 3.08 13.27
CA ALA A 200 -4.84 3.86 12.50
C ALA A 200 -5.04 3.27 11.09
N THR A 201 -6.10 3.70 10.41
CA THR A 201 -6.18 3.48 8.96
C THR A 201 -5.20 4.42 8.24
N PRO A 202 -4.88 4.20 6.96
CA PRO A 202 -4.01 5.10 6.20
C PRO A 202 -4.50 6.56 6.19
N GLN A 203 -5.82 6.79 6.25
CA GLN A 203 -6.42 8.13 6.32
C GLN A 203 -6.44 8.75 7.73
N GLY A 204 -5.86 8.06 8.74
CA GLY A 204 -5.91 8.48 10.13
C GLY A 204 -7.20 8.13 10.89
N ASP A 205 -8.21 7.58 10.21
CA ASP A 205 -9.45 7.16 10.85
C ASP A 205 -9.21 5.99 11.83
N SER A 206 -10.10 5.87 12.81
CA SER A 206 -10.08 4.75 13.78
C SER A 206 -8.75 4.64 14.54
N LEU A 207 -8.19 5.78 14.92
CA LEU A 207 -7.02 5.83 15.82
C LEU A 207 -7.35 5.08 17.12
N LYS A 208 -6.52 4.08 17.45
CA LYS A 208 -6.60 3.32 18.70
C LYS A 208 -5.22 3.21 19.32
N THR A 209 -5.10 3.50 20.63
CA THR A 209 -3.92 3.14 21.40
C THR A 209 -4.06 1.70 21.87
N VAL A 210 -3.08 0.85 21.53
CA VAL A 210 -3.06 -0.57 21.89
C VAL A 210 -2.09 -0.89 23.02
N VAL A 211 -1.04 -0.07 23.19
CA VAL A 211 -0.11 -0.12 24.33
C VAL A 211 0.11 1.30 24.83
N GLN A 212 0.01 1.53 26.13
CA GLN A 212 0.02 2.86 26.74
C GLN A 212 1.17 3.07 27.73
N GLY A 213 1.69 4.32 27.79
CA GLY A 213 2.45 4.84 28.94
C GLY A 213 3.79 4.17 29.20
N GLN A 214 4.46 3.61 28.20
CA GLN A 214 5.76 2.98 28.37
C GLN A 214 6.89 3.98 28.04
N ARG A 215 8.01 3.95 28.78
CA ARG A 215 9.10 4.91 28.54
C ARG A 215 9.76 4.73 27.18
N HIS A 216 9.99 3.50 26.78
CA HIS A 216 10.74 3.18 25.54
C HIS A 216 10.05 2.04 24.79
N LEU A 217 9.33 2.37 23.74
CA LEU A 217 8.75 1.43 22.80
C LEU A 217 9.37 1.67 21.41
N MET A 218 9.56 0.61 20.65
CA MET A 218 10.14 0.68 19.31
C MET A 218 9.70 -0.49 18.43
N SER A 219 9.82 -0.31 17.13
CA SER A 219 9.68 -1.32 16.07
C SER A 219 8.41 -2.15 16.15
N PRO A 220 7.22 -1.55 16.12
CA PRO A 220 5.97 -2.31 16.06
C PRO A 220 5.83 -2.99 14.70
N ALA A 221 5.53 -4.29 14.69
CA ALA A 221 5.34 -5.08 13.48
C ALA A 221 4.02 -5.86 13.51
N TRP A 222 3.18 -5.69 12.50
CA TRP A 222 1.96 -6.46 12.31
C TRP A 222 2.26 -7.89 11.89
N SER A 223 1.49 -8.85 12.44
CA SER A 223 1.38 -10.17 11.83
C SER A 223 0.60 -10.09 10.52
N TRP A 224 0.89 -10.99 9.57
CA TRP A 224 0.26 -11.00 8.25
C TRP A 224 -1.26 -11.20 8.30
N ASP A 225 -1.77 -11.91 9.31
CA ASP A 225 -3.20 -12.06 9.56
C ASP A 225 -3.87 -10.82 10.19
N GLY A 226 -3.06 -9.81 10.56
CA GLY A 226 -3.53 -8.57 11.19
C GLY A 226 -4.13 -8.75 12.58
N GLN A 227 -3.78 -9.85 13.29
CA GLN A 227 -4.30 -10.14 14.63
C GLN A 227 -3.32 -9.82 15.74
N ARG A 228 -2.01 -9.70 15.46
CA ARG A 228 -0.98 -9.48 16.47
C ARG A 228 -0.06 -8.34 16.09
N ILE A 229 0.49 -7.65 17.10
CA ILE A 229 1.59 -6.69 16.94
C ILE A 229 2.72 -7.15 17.84
N ALA A 230 3.87 -7.48 17.25
CA ALA A 230 5.12 -7.62 17.97
C ALA A 230 5.79 -6.25 18.12
N TYR A 231 6.42 -6.00 19.26
CA TYR A 231 7.13 -4.75 19.51
C TYR A 231 8.21 -4.95 20.56
N VAL A 232 9.16 -4.05 20.61
CA VAL A 232 10.24 -4.06 21.59
C VAL A 232 10.03 -2.98 22.64
N ARG A 233 10.26 -3.32 23.90
CA ARG A 233 10.33 -2.41 25.03
C ARG A 233 11.73 -2.44 25.63
N LEU A 234 12.36 -1.29 25.79
CA LEU A 234 13.58 -1.18 26.58
C LEU A 234 13.19 -1.14 28.07
N ALA A 235 13.59 -2.16 28.81
CA ALA A 235 13.46 -2.27 30.26
C ALA A 235 14.80 -1.96 30.95
N ARG A 236 14.85 -2.07 32.30
CA ARG A 236 16.10 -1.81 33.05
C ARG A 236 17.22 -2.80 32.72
N ASP A 237 16.80 -4.06 32.47
CA ASP A 237 17.70 -5.20 32.30
C ASP A 237 17.91 -5.58 30.81
N GLY A 238 17.61 -4.67 29.88
CA GLY A 238 17.75 -4.89 28.44
C GLY A 238 16.43 -4.78 27.67
N HIS A 239 16.43 -5.25 26.45
CA HIS A 239 15.26 -5.23 25.59
C HIS A 239 14.31 -6.40 25.88
N GLU A 240 13.02 -6.15 25.85
CA GLU A 240 11.97 -7.15 25.96
C GLU A 240 11.15 -7.21 24.68
N LEU A 241 11.04 -8.39 24.08
CA LEU A 241 10.08 -8.63 23.00
C LEU A 241 8.69 -8.88 23.61
N LYS A 242 7.71 -8.17 23.11
CA LYS A 242 6.30 -8.31 23.50
C LYS A 242 5.41 -8.48 22.30
N VAL A 243 4.31 -9.19 22.48
CA VAL A 243 3.28 -9.43 21.46
C VAL A 243 1.93 -9.05 22.05
N TRP A 244 1.30 -8.06 21.46
CA TRP A 244 -0.10 -7.71 21.70
C TRP A 244 -1.01 -8.54 20.80
N ASN A 245 -2.12 -9.04 21.34
CA ASN A 245 -3.14 -9.78 20.61
C ASN A 245 -4.43 -8.94 20.54
N LYS A 246 -4.96 -8.81 19.32
CA LYS A 246 -6.14 -7.99 19.05
C LYS A 246 -7.45 -8.63 19.53
N GLU A 247 -7.52 -9.96 19.62
CA GLU A 247 -8.74 -10.68 19.94
C GLU A 247 -9.15 -10.45 21.42
N ASP A 248 -8.18 -10.54 22.33
CA ASP A 248 -8.39 -10.46 23.77
C ASP A 248 -7.70 -9.25 24.42
N ASP A 249 -7.07 -8.37 23.64
CA ASP A 249 -6.32 -7.19 24.07
C ASP A 249 -5.16 -7.52 25.03
N SER A 250 -4.70 -8.78 25.05
CA SER A 250 -3.63 -9.25 25.94
C SER A 250 -2.24 -8.88 25.39
N VAL A 251 -1.26 -8.79 26.31
CA VAL A 251 0.15 -8.60 25.97
C VAL A 251 0.98 -9.72 26.58
N ARG A 252 1.65 -10.49 25.74
CA ARG A 252 2.57 -11.56 26.15
C ARG A 252 4.02 -11.10 26.04
N ARG A 253 4.86 -11.36 27.03
CA ARG A 253 6.33 -11.24 26.95
C ARG A 253 6.90 -12.51 26.36
N VAL A 254 7.78 -12.39 25.39
CA VAL A 254 8.60 -13.47 24.85
C VAL A 254 9.96 -13.42 25.55
N ARG A 255 10.35 -14.50 26.23
CA ARG A 255 11.66 -14.59 26.89
C ARG A 255 12.69 -15.05 25.88
N LEU A 256 13.76 -14.27 25.75
CA LEU A 256 14.85 -14.53 24.82
C LEU A 256 16.19 -14.33 25.54
N PRO A 257 17.26 -15.01 25.13
CA PRO A 257 18.61 -14.75 25.60
C PRO A 257 19.13 -13.39 25.05
N GLY A 258 20.20 -12.85 25.62
CA GLY A 258 20.82 -11.61 25.17
C GLY A 258 20.15 -10.34 25.73
N ASN A 259 20.76 -9.20 25.45
CA ASN A 259 20.35 -7.90 25.99
C ASN A 259 19.78 -6.97 24.94
N THR A 260 20.10 -7.19 23.65
CA THR A 260 19.65 -6.40 22.53
C THR A 260 18.69 -7.21 21.67
N ILE A 261 17.44 -6.78 21.60
CA ILE A 261 16.41 -7.33 20.72
C ILE A 261 15.83 -6.15 19.96
N ILE A 262 15.86 -6.20 18.64
CA ILE A 262 15.33 -5.13 17.78
C ILE A 262 14.61 -5.70 16.57
N SER A 263 13.79 -4.87 15.93
CA SER A 263 13.17 -5.07 14.62
C SER A 263 12.49 -6.43 14.45
N PRO A 264 11.49 -6.76 15.28
CA PRO A 264 10.69 -7.96 15.05
C PRO A 264 9.97 -7.87 13.70
N ALA A 265 9.86 -8.99 13.00
CA ALA A 265 9.14 -9.09 11.73
C ALA A 265 8.43 -10.45 11.60
N TYR A 266 7.17 -10.43 11.21
CA TYR A 266 6.43 -11.68 10.96
C TYR A 266 6.67 -12.20 9.56
N HIS A 267 7.02 -13.47 9.49
CA HIS A 267 6.99 -14.25 8.26
C HIS A 267 5.52 -14.61 7.91
N PRO A 268 5.15 -14.76 6.63
CA PRO A 268 3.77 -15.08 6.22
C PRO A 268 3.19 -16.37 6.82
N ASP A 269 4.03 -17.35 7.16
CA ASP A 269 3.61 -18.59 7.83
C ASP A 269 3.28 -18.41 9.33
N GLY A 270 3.46 -17.20 9.86
CA GLY A 270 3.15 -16.83 11.24
C GLY A 270 4.34 -16.90 12.20
N ARG A 271 5.52 -17.40 11.78
CA ARG A 271 6.75 -17.33 12.58
C ARG A 271 7.18 -15.87 12.76
N LEU A 272 7.81 -15.58 13.87
CA LEU A 272 8.36 -14.27 14.19
C LEU A 272 9.88 -14.31 14.09
N ALA A 273 10.46 -13.43 13.29
CA ALA A 273 11.89 -13.19 13.25
C ALA A 273 12.25 -11.98 14.10
N VAL A 274 13.45 -11.98 14.67
CA VAL A 274 14.03 -10.87 15.43
C VAL A 274 15.51 -10.73 15.15
N SER A 275 16.01 -9.52 15.28
CA SER A 275 17.46 -9.29 15.37
C SER A 275 17.84 -9.28 16.84
N ILE A 276 18.77 -10.16 17.23
CA ILE A 276 19.13 -10.40 18.63
C ILE A 276 20.64 -10.71 18.78
N ASP A 277 21.23 -10.30 19.90
CA ASP A 277 22.64 -10.49 20.24
C ASP A 277 22.87 -11.52 21.34
N PRO A 278 22.69 -12.82 21.13
CA PRO A 278 22.98 -13.81 22.16
C PRO A 278 24.48 -13.91 22.49
N GLU A 279 25.37 -13.56 21.56
CA GLU A 279 26.81 -13.72 21.66
C GLU A 279 27.61 -12.44 21.36
N GLY A 280 26.98 -11.26 21.28
CA GLY A 280 27.64 -9.97 21.14
C GLY A 280 27.29 -9.16 19.89
N ASN A 281 27.13 -9.78 18.73
CA ASN A 281 26.65 -9.11 17.51
C ASN A 281 25.20 -9.50 17.24
N PRO A 282 24.32 -8.53 16.91
CA PRO A 282 22.97 -8.85 16.51
C PRO A 282 22.94 -9.59 15.17
N ASP A 283 22.35 -10.78 15.20
CA ASP A 283 22.03 -11.62 14.05
C ASP A 283 20.51 -11.85 13.94
N ILE A 284 20.04 -12.39 12.83
CA ILE A 284 18.62 -12.62 12.59
C ILE A 284 18.25 -14.07 12.87
N TYR A 285 17.27 -14.26 13.74
CA TYR A 285 16.74 -15.57 14.13
C TYR A 285 15.24 -15.65 13.97
N PHE A 286 14.72 -16.83 13.61
CA PHE A 286 13.32 -17.16 13.86
C PHE A 286 13.12 -17.59 15.30
N LEU A 287 11.95 -17.26 15.83
CA LEU A 287 11.51 -17.75 17.13
C LEU A 287 10.74 -19.06 16.97
N GLU A 288 11.03 -19.99 17.86
CA GLU A 288 10.34 -21.27 18.04
C GLU A 288 9.54 -21.26 19.36
N GLU A 289 8.77 -22.32 19.61
CA GLU A 289 7.95 -22.42 20.83
C GLU A 289 8.78 -22.33 22.11
N ASP A 290 9.98 -22.93 22.09
CA ASP A 290 10.87 -23.01 23.25
C ASP A 290 11.88 -21.83 23.34
N GLY A 291 11.83 -20.88 22.42
CA GLY A 291 12.70 -19.69 22.43
C GLY A 291 13.35 -19.34 21.10
N LEU A 292 14.67 -19.21 21.10
CA LEU A 292 15.44 -18.84 19.93
C LEU A 292 15.73 -20.07 19.06
N GLY A 293 15.30 -20.04 17.80
CA GLY A 293 15.58 -21.09 16.82
C GLY A 293 16.97 -20.95 16.18
N GLN A 294 17.17 -21.63 15.05
CA GLN A 294 18.42 -21.49 14.29
C GLN A 294 18.54 -20.11 13.64
N PRO A 295 19.77 -19.58 13.51
CA PRO A 295 19.99 -18.32 12.84
C PRO A 295 19.57 -18.37 11.37
N VAL A 296 18.85 -17.35 10.94
CA VAL A 296 18.48 -17.14 9.53
C VAL A 296 19.64 -16.46 8.80
N VAL A 297 20.23 -15.46 9.45
CA VAL A 297 21.48 -14.81 9.00
C VAL A 297 22.38 -14.74 10.21
N GLN A 298 23.60 -15.22 10.09
CA GLN A 298 24.64 -15.14 11.09
C GLN A 298 26.00 -14.94 10.45
N ASN A 299 26.75 -13.94 10.92
CA ASN A 299 28.13 -13.73 10.53
C ASN A 299 28.84 -12.83 11.57
N TRP A 300 30.05 -12.37 11.28
CA TRP A 300 30.85 -11.52 12.17
C TRP A 300 30.36 -10.07 12.31
N ALA A 301 29.41 -9.66 11.46
CA ALA A 301 28.90 -8.28 11.40
C ALA A 301 27.51 -8.17 12.04
N ILE A 302 27.00 -6.96 12.12
CA ILE A 302 25.64 -6.67 12.58
C ILE A 302 24.66 -6.94 11.44
N ASP A 303 23.68 -7.85 11.67
CA ASP A 303 22.58 -8.15 10.75
C ASP A 303 21.23 -7.84 11.41
N ILE A 304 20.50 -6.86 10.87
CA ILE A 304 19.29 -6.32 11.51
C ILE A 304 18.16 -6.01 10.52
N THR A 305 16.99 -5.68 11.05
CA THR A 305 15.80 -5.23 10.30
C THR A 305 15.32 -6.22 9.25
N PRO A 306 15.00 -7.48 9.63
CA PRO A 306 14.40 -8.42 8.69
C PRO A 306 13.03 -7.93 8.22
N GLY A 307 12.71 -8.16 6.95
CA GLY A 307 11.40 -7.90 6.35
C GLY A 307 11.10 -8.94 5.29
N PHE A 308 9.87 -9.45 5.22
CA PHE A 308 9.49 -10.56 4.34
C PHE A 308 8.50 -10.13 3.26
N ASP A 309 8.58 -10.74 2.08
CA ASP A 309 7.55 -10.66 1.06
C ASP A 309 6.35 -11.57 1.40
N SER A 310 5.27 -11.48 0.62
CA SER A 310 4.06 -12.27 0.89
C SER A 310 4.18 -13.77 0.65
N SER A 311 5.18 -14.20 -0.11
CA SER A 311 5.48 -15.63 -0.31
C SER A 311 6.31 -16.23 0.83
N GLY A 312 6.99 -15.38 1.62
CA GLY A 312 7.95 -15.80 2.63
C GLY A 312 9.28 -16.26 2.06
N ARG A 313 9.50 -16.18 0.76
CA ARG A 313 10.74 -16.56 0.12
C ARG A 313 11.83 -15.50 0.28
N TRP A 314 11.47 -14.23 0.11
CA TRP A 314 12.42 -13.14 0.09
C TRP A 314 12.45 -12.41 1.42
N MET A 315 13.64 -12.29 2.00
CA MET A 315 13.89 -11.52 3.22
C MET A 315 14.88 -10.39 2.95
N SER A 316 14.43 -9.13 3.07
CA SER A 316 15.34 -7.98 3.12
C SER A 316 15.93 -7.82 4.51
N PHE A 317 17.16 -7.34 4.61
CA PHE A 317 17.80 -7.03 5.87
C PHE A 317 18.95 -6.01 5.68
N VAL A 318 19.43 -5.45 6.75
CA VAL A 318 20.59 -4.55 6.78
C VAL A 318 21.76 -5.27 7.41
N SER A 319 22.94 -5.15 6.77
CA SER A 319 24.17 -5.76 7.25
C SER A 319 25.34 -4.80 7.18
N SER A 320 26.22 -4.84 8.20
CA SER A 320 27.48 -4.10 8.22
C SER A 320 28.68 -4.94 7.74
N ARG A 321 28.46 -6.09 7.09
CA ARG A 321 29.54 -7.02 6.61
C ARG A 321 30.51 -6.42 5.60
N LEU A 322 30.19 -5.25 5.04
CA LEU A 322 31.07 -4.50 4.13
C LEU A 322 31.62 -3.22 4.79
N GLY A 323 31.55 -3.11 6.14
CA GLY A 323 31.97 -1.95 6.92
C GLY A 323 30.78 -1.08 7.32
N ASN A 324 30.17 -0.38 6.39
CA ASN A 324 28.98 0.44 6.61
C ASN A 324 27.68 -0.33 6.45
N PRO A 325 26.54 0.13 7.00
CA PRO A 325 25.25 -0.50 6.80
C PRO A 325 24.79 -0.47 5.33
N HIS A 326 24.52 -1.63 4.79
CA HIS A 326 23.96 -1.81 3.44
C HIS A 326 22.77 -2.77 3.45
N VAL A 327 21.89 -2.60 2.46
CA VAL A 327 20.72 -3.45 2.27
C VAL A 327 21.09 -4.70 1.48
N PHE A 328 20.65 -5.83 2.00
CA PHE A 328 20.78 -7.14 1.40
C PHE A 328 19.42 -7.81 1.26
N LEU A 329 19.33 -8.76 0.34
CA LEU A 329 18.18 -9.63 0.14
C LEU A 329 18.64 -11.08 0.23
N LYS A 330 17.92 -11.86 1.01
CA LYS A 330 18.13 -13.31 1.15
C LYS A 330 17.01 -14.09 0.49
N ASP A 331 17.35 -15.06 -0.34
CA ASP A 331 16.43 -16.09 -0.78
C ASP A 331 16.43 -17.23 0.26
N LEU A 332 15.31 -17.40 0.94
CA LEU A 332 15.18 -18.41 2.01
C LEU A 332 15.04 -19.84 1.49
N GLU A 333 14.69 -20.02 0.20
CA GLU A 333 14.59 -21.36 -0.41
C GLU A 333 15.96 -21.93 -0.77
N ASN A 334 16.84 -21.12 -1.38
CA ASN A 334 18.16 -21.56 -1.83
C ASN A 334 19.32 -21.00 -0.99
N ASN A 335 19.00 -20.26 0.08
CA ASN A 335 19.94 -19.70 1.05
C ASN A 335 20.98 -18.71 0.46
N SER A 336 20.71 -18.14 -0.73
CA SER A 336 21.58 -17.13 -1.34
C SER A 336 21.34 -15.75 -0.76
N VAL A 337 22.38 -14.91 -0.74
CA VAL A 337 22.33 -13.53 -0.28
C VAL A 337 22.90 -12.62 -1.35
N GLU A 338 22.17 -11.58 -1.73
CA GLU A 338 22.59 -10.55 -2.68
C GLU A 338 22.59 -9.15 -2.05
N ARG A 339 23.53 -8.30 -2.44
CA ARG A 339 23.54 -6.90 -2.05
C ARG A 339 22.56 -6.11 -2.93
N ILE A 340 21.78 -5.22 -2.32
CA ILE A 340 20.79 -4.37 -3.02
C ILE A 340 21.26 -2.93 -3.13
N SER A 341 21.85 -2.38 -2.06
CA SER A 341 22.31 -0.99 -2.05
C SER A 341 23.79 -0.89 -2.40
N TYR A 342 24.10 -0.33 -3.58
CA TYR A 342 25.49 -0.15 -4.06
C TYR A 342 25.97 1.30 -3.91
N GLU A 343 25.06 2.27 -3.84
CA GLU A 343 25.38 3.67 -3.69
C GLU A 343 25.11 4.15 -2.27
N GLY A 344 25.84 5.21 -1.86
CA GLY A 344 25.77 5.78 -0.52
C GLY A 344 26.41 4.90 0.55
N ASP A 345 26.94 5.53 1.58
CA ASP A 345 27.70 4.83 2.64
C ASP A 345 26.83 4.35 3.80
N TYR A 346 25.56 4.79 3.86
CA TYR A 346 24.68 4.47 4.97
C TYR A 346 23.26 4.20 4.46
N ASN A 347 22.89 2.93 4.41
CA ASN A 347 21.59 2.46 3.91
C ASN A 347 20.93 1.55 4.97
N THR A 348 19.76 1.92 5.45
CA THR A 348 19.09 1.28 6.59
C THR A 348 17.60 1.03 6.35
N SER A 349 16.92 0.43 7.31
CA SER A 349 15.46 0.24 7.35
C SER A 349 14.91 -0.39 6.06
N ALA A 350 15.46 -1.55 5.69
CA ALA A 350 15.06 -2.25 4.47
C ALA A 350 13.69 -2.91 4.59
N ALA A 351 12.85 -2.76 3.57
CA ALA A 351 11.55 -3.41 3.46
C ALA A 351 11.33 -3.96 2.05
N VAL A 352 11.14 -5.27 1.93
CA VAL A 352 10.76 -5.92 0.67
C VAL A 352 9.24 -5.79 0.45
N SER A 353 8.82 -5.49 -0.78
CA SER A 353 7.39 -5.41 -1.12
C SER A 353 6.71 -6.78 -1.04
N PRO A 354 5.37 -6.84 -0.87
CA PRO A 354 4.62 -8.09 -0.86
C PRO A 354 4.85 -8.97 -2.10
N SER A 355 5.13 -8.37 -3.25
CA SER A 355 5.45 -9.12 -4.49
C SER A 355 6.88 -9.64 -4.56
N GLY A 356 7.78 -9.26 -3.63
CA GLY A 356 9.20 -9.55 -3.71
C GLY A 356 9.97 -8.76 -4.78
N GLN A 357 9.28 -7.92 -5.58
CA GLN A 357 9.88 -7.19 -6.69
C GLN A 357 10.64 -5.94 -6.26
N TYR A 358 10.07 -5.18 -5.31
CA TYR A 358 10.62 -3.89 -4.90
C TYR A 358 11.22 -3.98 -3.51
N ILE A 359 12.35 -3.32 -3.29
CA ILE A 359 12.93 -3.12 -1.96
C ILE A 359 13.00 -1.61 -1.70
N ALA A 360 12.28 -1.16 -0.67
CA ALA A 360 12.37 0.20 -0.16
C ALA A 360 13.38 0.25 0.98
N TYR A 361 14.14 1.35 1.08
CA TYR A 361 15.09 1.54 2.17
C TYR A 361 15.41 3.03 2.36
N SER A 362 15.93 3.36 3.53
CA SER A 362 16.40 4.70 3.86
C SER A 362 17.87 4.82 3.55
N ARG A 363 18.27 5.82 2.76
CA ARG A 363 19.67 6.17 2.46
C ARG A 363 19.98 7.54 3.01
N LEU A 364 21.11 7.66 3.72
CA LEU A 364 21.67 8.96 4.09
C LEU A 364 22.26 9.64 2.85
N THR A 365 21.77 10.83 2.54
CA THR A 365 22.26 11.72 1.48
C THR A 365 22.81 13.01 2.09
N GLU A 366 23.38 13.89 1.29
CA GLU A 366 23.81 15.22 1.73
C GLU A 366 22.65 16.07 2.31
N GLU A 367 21.41 15.80 1.86
CA GLU A 367 20.21 16.50 2.31
C GLU A 367 19.50 15.82 3.50
N GLY A 368 20.04 14.73 4.05
CA GLY A 368 19.46 13.89 5.09
C GLY A 368 18.98 12.54 4.56
N HIS A 369 18.25 11.81 5.40
CA HIS A 369 17.71 10.51 5.01
C HIS A 369 16.60 10.65 3.96
N ARG A 370 16.63 9.79 2.93
CA ARG A 370 15.62 9.70 1.87
C ARG A 370 15.23 8.27 1.61
N ILE A 371 13.96 8.05 1.24
CA ILE A 371 13.51 6.73 0.82
C ILE A 371 13.92 6.49 -0.63
N PHE A 372 14.56 5.36 -0.86
CA PHE A 372 14.90 4.82 -2.17
C PHE A 372 14.11 3.53 -2.43
N ILE A 373 13.84 3.25 -3.71
CA ILE A 373 13.24 1.99 -4.15
C ILE A 373 14.17 1.36 -5.19
N HIS A 374 14.52 0.10 -4.97
CA HIS A 374 15.15 -0.78 -5.92
C HIS A 374 14.11 -1.69 -6.59
N ASP A 375 14.08 -1.71 -7.93
CA ASP A 375 13.27 -2.65 -8.73
C ASP A 375 14.19 -3.79 -9.18
N ARG A 376 13.99 -4.98 -8.60
CA ARG A 376 14.80 -6.18 -8.87
C ARG A 376 14.69 -6.68 -10.31
N LEU A 377 13.51 -6.52 -10.94
CA LEU A 377 13.32 -6.99 -12.32
C LEU A 377 14.02 -6.11 -13.34
N ARG A 378 14.19 -4.82 -13.03
CA ARG A 378 14.86 -3.84 -13.88
C ARG A 378 16.28 -3.54 -13.44
N GLU A 379 16.69 -4.03 -12.28
CA GLU A 379 17.98 -3.75 -11.63
C GLU A 379 18.25 -2.23 -11.52
N THR A 380 17.20 -1.45 -11.21
CA THR A 380 17.27 0.00 -11.12
C THR A 380 16.91 0.49 -9.72
N THR A 381 17.67 1.46 -9.23
CA THR A 381 17.39 2.15 -7.98
C THR A 381 17.05 3.60 -8.26
N ARG A 382 16.03 4.13 -7.59
CA ARG A 382 15.67 5.53 -7.67
C ARG A 382 15.28 6.10 -6.32
N GLN A 383 15.53 7.39 -6.14
CA GLN A 383 15.03 8.14 -5.00
C GLN A 383 13.51 8.32 -5.12
N LEU A 384 12.80 8.03 -4.02
CA LEU A 384 11.34 8.16 -3.97
C LEU A 384 10.90 9.48 -3.34
N THR A 385 11.56 9.88 -2.24
CA THR A 385 11.14 11.04 -1.44
C THR A 385 12.14 12.20 -1.60
N HIS A 386 11.59 13.41 -1.58
CA HIS A 386 12.32 14.67 -1.72
C HIS A 386 11.79 15.69 -0.71
N GLY A 387 12.53 16.78 -0.51
CA GLY A 387 12.13 17.88 0.37
C GLY A 387 12.92 17.95 1.67
N PRO A 388 12.49 18.76 2.63
CA PRO A 388 13.22 18.97 3.88
C PRO A 388 13.09 17.79 4.85
N GLY A 389 13.98 17.76 5.86
CA GLY A 389 13.97 16.79 6.95
C GLY A 389 14.52 15.42 6.55
N ASN A 390 14.20 14.42 7.35
CA ASN A 390 14.58 13.02 7.15
C ASN A 390 13.35 12.17 6.86
N ASP A 391 13.50 11.20 5.97
CA ASP A 391 12.50 10.19 5.63
C ASP A 391 13.10 8.82 5.96
N GLU A 392 12.49 8.10 6.89
CA GLU A 392 13.04 6.88 7.48
C GLU A 392 11.95 5.79 7.61
N ASP A 393 12.39 4.57 7.85
CA ASP A 393 11.56 3.41 8.21
C ASP A 393 10.39 3.14 7.24
N PRO A 394 10.68 2.89 5.94
CA PRO A 394 9.63 2.58 4.98
C PRO A 394 8.96 1.24 5.27
N ALA A 395 7.64 1.21 5.19
CA ALA A 395 6.83 0.00 5.31
C ALA A 395 5.82 -0.09 4.17
N TRP A 396 5.75 -1.24 3.51
CA TRP A 396 4.84 -1.45 2.39
C TRP A 396 3.40 -1.68 2.84
N GLY A 397 2.46 -1.12 2.09
CA GLY A 397 1.07 -1.53 2.14
C GLY A 397 0.88 -2.95 1.57
N PRO A 398 -0.25 -3.62 1.87
CA PRO A 398 -0.45 -5.05 1.55
C PRO A 398 -0.48 -5.37 0.05
N ASP A 399 -0.72 -4.39 -0.80
CA ASP A 399 -0.72 -4.52 -2.27
C ASP A 399 0.60 -4.07 -2.94
N GLY A 400 1.56 -3.57 -2.17
CA GLY A 400 2.84 -3.10 -2.70
C GLY A 400 2.74 -1.85 -3.60
N TYR A 401 1.61 -1.12 -3.55
CA TYR A 401 1.44 0.13 -4.29
C TYR A 401 1.82 1.35 -3.46
N PHE A 402 1.47 1.36 -2.18
CA PHE A 402 1.77 2.43 -1.24
C PHE A 402 2.83 2.02 -0.22
N LEU A 403 3.55 3.04 0.26
CA LEU A 403 4.46 2.94 1.40
C LEU A 403 4.06 3.95 2.47
N ALA A 404 4.15 3.53 3.73
CA ALA A 404 4.22 4.43 4.87
C ALA A 404 5.68 4.64 5.26
N PHE A 405 6.03 5.81 5.79
CA PHE A 405 7.36 6.11 6.32
C PHE A 405 7.28 7.20 7.39
N ALA A 406 8.25 7.25 8.28
CA ALA A 406 8.40 8.31 9.25
C ALA A 406 9.13 9.50 8.61
N SER A 407 8.67 10.73 8.86
CA SER A 407 9.34 11.93 8.37
C SER A 407 9.15 13.12 9.30
N ASN A 408 10.21 13.92 9.45
CA ASN A 408 10.16 15.19 10.19
C ASN A 408 10.12 16.41 9.27
N ARG A 409 9.65 16.23 8.02
CA ARG A 409 9.55 17.31 7.01
C ARG A 409 8.66 18.49 7.43
N SER A 410 7.73 18.28 8.35
CA SER A 410 6.86 19.30 8.95
C SER A 410 7.40 19.86 10.29
N GLY A 411 8.65 19.49 10.69
CA GLY A 411 9.31 19.88 11.93
C GLY A 411 9.40 18.72 12.93
N GLU A 412 8.29 18.08 13.26
CA GLU A 412 8.22 16.89 14.12
C GLU A 412 8.06 15.64 13.28
N TYR A 413 8.46 14.48 13.81
CA TYR A 413 8.22 13.23 13.13
C TYR A 413 6.73 12.90 13.07
N ARG A 414 6.25 12.62 11.85
CA ARG A 414 4.90 12.15 11.53
C ARG A 414 4.99 10.94 10.59
N ILE A 415 3.90 10.21 10.47
CA ILE A 415 3.79 9.16 9.46
C ILE A 415 3.25 9.75 8.18
N TYR A 416 3.92 9.48 7.08
CA TYR A 416 3.50 9.86 5.73
C TYR A 416 3.23 8.64 4.88
N ILE A 417 2.38 8.79 3.88
CA ILE A 417 2.12 7.78 2.87
C ILE A 417 2.38 8.37 1.49
N GLY A 418 3.13 7.64 0.69
CA GLY A 418 3.35 7.91 -0.74
C GLY A 418 3.11 6.67 -1.57
N SER A 419 2.87 6.85 -2.88
CA SER A 419 2.88 5.70 -3.78
C SER A 419 4.30 5.31 -4.14
N ARG A 420 4.50 4.06 -4.55
CA ARG A 420 5.80 3.60 -5.06
C ARG A 420 6.30 4.38 -6.28
N HIS A 421 5.49 5.23 -6.87
CA HIS A 421 5.82 6.02 -8.07
C HIS A 421 6.38 7.43 -7.75
N GLY A 422 6.21 7.92 -6.50
CA GLY A 422 6.76 9.21 -6.08
C GLY A 422 5.93 10.42 -6.51
N ASP A 423 4.62 10.26 -6.66
CA ASP A 423 3.64 11.27 -7.12
C ASP A 423 3.19 12.25 -6.02
N GLY A 424 3.82 12.19 -4.86
CA GLY A 424 3.56 13.03 -3.69
C GLY A 424 3.32 12.21 -2.44
N VAL A 425 3.19 12.89 -1.32
CA VAL A 425 2.97 12.26 -0.02
C VAL A 425 1.80 12.90 0.71
N LYS A 426 1.16 12.14 1.58
CA LYS A 426 0.09 12.58 2.48
C LYS A 426 0.45 12.26 3.91
N GLU A 427 0.28 13.21 4.80
CA GLU A 427 0.43 13.01 6.24
C GLU A 427 -0.75 12.19 6.78
N VAL A 428 -0.46 11.26 7.67
CA VAL A 428 -1.44 10.46 8.38
C VAL A 428 -1.76 11.13 9.71
N GLU A 429 -3.04 11.31 10.02
CA GLU A 429 -3.46 11.77 11.35
C GLU A 429 -3.16 10.69 12.39
N THR A 430 -2.16 10.93 13.23
CA THR A 430 -1.70 9.99 14.26
C THR A 430 -2.02 10.45 15.69
N GLY A 431 -2.76 11.55 15.82
CA GLY A 431 -3.04 12.20 17.10
C GLY A 431 -1.94 13.18 17.52
N SER A 432 -1.98 13.64 18.77
CA SER A 432 -0.97 14.54 19.32
C SER A 432 0.39 13.84 19.53
N GLY A 433 1.47 14.62 19.50
CA GLY A 433 2.84 14.15 19.68
C GLY A 433 3.49 13.61 18.39
N GLU A 434 4.77 13.30 18.45
CA GLU A 434 5.50 12.70 17.33
C GLU A 434 5.06 11.26 17.07
N ALA A 435 5.16 10.82 15.82
CA ALA A 435 4.91 9.45 15.42
C ALA A 435 6.06 8.88 14.59
N LYS A 436 6.54 7.66 14.93
CA LYS A 436 7.63 6.91 14.26
C LYS A 436 7.22 5.46 14.02
N ALA A 437 7.91 4.80 13.10
CA ALA A 437 7.73 3.36 12.83
C ALA A 437 8.50 2.46 13.83
#